data_bfa076a5275852d12b1b9acb2c885374
#
_entry.id   bfa076a5275852d12b1b9acb2c885374
#
_cell.length_a   1.000
_cell.length_b   1.000
_cell.length_c   1.000
_cell.angle_alpha   90.00
_cell.angle_beta   90.00
_cell.angle_gamma   90.00
#
_symmetry.space_group_name_H-M   'P 1'
#
loop_
_entity.id
_entity.type
_entity.pdbx_description
1 polymer ?
#
loop_
_entity_poly.entity_id
_entity_poly.type
_entity_poly.pdbx_seq_one_letter_code
_entity_poly.pdbx_strand_id
1 'polypeptide(L)'
;GEAVSAKRLKGLQTVTLKVRKMDCAGCVYILRRTLEDIDGVASTKVSYGKETAVVTYAPSRCGVAQLVAATASLGFPSTVIE
;
A
#
# COMPACT_ATOMS: atom_id res chain seq x y z
N GLY A 1 15.30 15.52 -3.09
CA GLY A 1 14.44 15.73 -4.12
C GLY A 1 14.19 14.53 -4.99
N GLU A 2 13.79 14.80 -6.19
CA GLU A 2 13.39 13.77 -7.13
C GLU A 2 14.52 12.79 -7.43
N ALA A 3 15.71 13.31 -7.63
CA ALA A 3 16.85 12.47 -7.94
C ALA A 3 17.16 11.52 -6.79
N VAL A 4 17.03 12.01 -5.58
CA VAL A 4 17.28 11.19 -4.40
C VAL A 4 16.22 10.12 -4.30
N SER A 5 14.96 10.48 -4.57
CA SER A 5 13.88 9.52 -4.55
C SER A 5 14.07 8.43 -5.60
N ALA A 6 14.51 8.81 -6.79
CA ALA A 6 14.78 7.84 -7.83
C ALA A 6 15.86 6.86 -7.42
N LYS A 7 16.90 7.35 -6.77
CA LYS A 7 17.96 6.48 -6.29
C LYS A 7 17.45 5.50 -5.24
N ARG A 8 16.63 5.99 -4.33
CA ARG A 8 16.08 5.14 -3.29
C ARG A 8 15.13 4.11 -3.84
N LEU A 9 14.46 4.44 -4.92
CA LEU A 9 13.53 3.50 -5.53
C LEU A 9 14.23 2.34 -6.22
N LYS A 10 15.54 2.42 -6.36
CA LYS A 10 16.29 1.38 -7.04
C LYS A 10 16.06 0.01 -6.42
N GLY A 11 15.94 -0.07 -5.11
CA GLY A 11 15.67 -1.33 -4.44
C GLY A 11 14.24 -1.53 -4.04
N LEU A 12 13.34 -0.63 -4.50
CA LEU A 12 11.95 -0.66 -4.11
C LEU A 12 11.09 -1.18 -5.24
N GLN A 13 9.93 -1.72 -4.88
CA GLN A 13 8.94 -2.17 -5.84
C GLN A 13 7.61 -1.52 -5.54
N THR A 14 6.78 -1.44 -6.55
CA THR A 14 5.45 -0.84 -6.41
C THR A 14 4.41 -1.89 -6.77
N VAL A 15 3.38 -1.99 -5.94
CA VAL A 15 2.27 -2.90 -6.19
C VAL A 15 0.97 -2.14 -6.08
N THR A 16 0.02 -2.48 -6.93
CA THR A 16 -1.32 -1.91 -6.88
C THR A 16 -2.28 -2.97 -6.39
N LEU A 17 -2.99 -2.63 -5.33
CA LEU A 17 -3.97 -3.54 -4.73
C LEU A 17 -5.37 -3.00 -4.98
N LYS A 18 -6.27 -3.89 -5.39
CA LYS A 18 -7.69 -3.55 -5.44
C LYS A 18 -8.26 -3.82 -4.07
N VAL A 19 -8.72 -2.77 -3.40
CA VAL A 19 -9.21 -2.87 -2.02
C VAL A 19 -10.72 -2.80 -2.02
N ARG A 20 -11.35 -3.76 -1.37
CA ARG A 20 -12.81 -3.82 -1.32
C ARG A 20 -13.33 -3.29 0.00
N LYS A 21 -14.61 -2.91 0.00
CA LYS A 21 -15.32 -2.44 1.19
C LYS A 21 -14.78 -1.13 1.74
N MET A 22 -14.05 -0.40 0.92
CA MET A 22 -13.54 0.90 1.29
C MET A 22 -14.59 1.95 0.95
N ASP A 23 -15.65 1.99 1.73
CA ASP A 23 -16.80 2.81 1.40
C ASP A 23 -17.00 4.01 2.33
N CYS A 24 -15.96 4.43 3.01
CA CYS A 24 -16.01 5.65 3.82
C CYS A 24 -14.67 6.37 3.76
N ALA A 25 -14.71 7.69 3.97
CA ALA A 25 -13.48 8.48 3.91
C ALA A 25 -12.50 8.10 5.02
N GLY A 26 -13.02 7.76 6.19
CA GLY A 26 -12.16 7.33 7.28
C GLY A 26 -11.47 6.02 7.00
N CYS A 27 -12.10 5.18 6.18
CA CYS A 27 -11.50 3.91 5.79
C CYS A 27 -10.21 4.14 4.99
N VAL A 28 -10.24 5.13 4.11
CA VAL A 28 -9.05 5.47 3.32
C VAL A 28 -7.90 5.87 4.24
N TYR A 29 -8.19 6.70 5.23
CA TYR A 29 -7.17 7.18 6.14
C TYR A 29 -6.58 6.02 6.96
N ILE A 30 -7.44 5.19 7.50
CA ILE A 30 -7.00 4.06 8.32
C ILE A 30 -6.17 3.09 7.49
N LEU A 31 -6.63 2.80 6.28
CA LEU A 31 -5.93 1.89 5.39
C LEU A 31 -4.53 2.42 5.09
N ARG A 32 -4.44 3.69 4.72
CA ARG A 32 -3.15 4.29 4.40
C ARG A 32 -2.21 4.26 5.61
N ARG A 33 -2.70 4.64 6.78
CA ARG A 33 -1.88 4.65 7.98
C ARG A 33 -1.39 3.25 8.32
N THR A 34 -2.26 2.28 8.22
CA THR A 34 -1.90 0.90 8.54
C THR A 34 -0.82 0.39 7.61
N LEU A 35 -0.95 0.66 6.32
CA LEU A 35 0.06 0.21 5.36
C LEU A 35 1.37 0.96 5.54
N GLU A 36 1.32 2.25 5.81
CA GLU A 36 2.53 3.03 6.00
C GLU A 36 3.28 2.67 7.28
N ASP A 37 2.59 2.09 8.25
CA ASP A 37 3.23 1.66 9.48
C ASP A 37 3.97 0.33 9.34
N ILE A 38 3.76 -0.36 8.23
CA ILE A 38 4.46 -1.63 8.01
C ILE A 38 5.93 -1.34 7.71
N ASP A 39 6.83 -2.05 8.41
CA ASP A 39 8.25 -1.90 8.15
C ASP A 39 8.55 -2.34 6.72
N GLY A 40 9.26 -1.49 6.01
CA GLY A 40 9.58 -1.75 4.62
C GLY A 40 8.72 -1.00 3.62
N VAL A 41 7.62 -0.41 4.07
CA VAL A 41 6.76 0.39 3.18
C VAL A 41 7.29 1.81 3.12
N ALA A 42 7.60 2.27 1.91
CA ALA A 42 8.13 3.61 1.70
C ALA A 42 7.02 4.63 1.54
N SER A 43 5.97 4.27 0.82
CA SER A 43 4.85 5.19 0.63
C SER A 43 3.62 4.40 0.22
N THR A 44 2.46 5.00 0.46
CA THR A 44 1.18 4.40 0.11
C THR A 44 0.27 5.49 -0.44
N LYS A 45 -0.33 5.22 -1.58
CA LYS A 45 -1.33 6.12 -2.17
C LYS A 45 -2.63 5.35 -2.31
N VAL A 46 -3.67 5.86 -1.68
CA VAL A 46 -4.97 5.21 -1.72
C VAL A 46 -5.92 6.07 -2.52
N SER A 47 -6.60 5.45 -3.48
CA SER A 47 -7.61 6.13 -4.29
C SER A 47 -8.98 5.59 -3.92
N TYR A 48 -9.78 6.43 -3.30
CA TYR A 48 -11.12 6.05 -2.91
C TYR A 48 -12.00 5.77 -4.13
N GLY A 49 -11.92 6.64 -5.12
CA GLY A 49 -12.75 6.51 -6.31
C GLY A 49 -12.43 5.27 -7.13
N LYS A 50 -11.17 4.86 -7.16
CA LYS A 50 -10.76 3.67 -7.91
C LYS A 50 -10.69 2.42 -7.02
N GLU A 51 -10.86 2.60 -5.74
CA GLU A 51 -10.76 1.51 -4.77
C GLU A 51 -9.42 0.78 -4.88
N THR A 52 -8.35 1.55 -5.02
CA THR A 52 -7.01 0.98 -5.17
C THR A 52 -6.06 1.56 -4.14
N ALA A 53 -5.05 0.79 -3.81
CA ALA A 53 -3.96 1.25 -2.97
C ALA A 53 -2.66 0.92 -3.69
N VAL A 54 -1.86 1.95 -3.96
CA VAL A 54 -0.57 1.78 -4.61
C VAL A 54 0.50 1.88 -3.53
N VAL A 55 1.22 0.81 -3.31
CA VAL A 55 2.20 0.73 -2.24
C VAL A 55 3.59 0.56 -2.82
N THR A 56 4.50 1.44 -2.40
CA THR A 56 5.92 1.32 -2.73
C THR A 56 6.63 0.77 -1.51
N TYR A 57 7.32 -0.32 -1.67
CA TYR A 57 7.88 -1.05 -0.54
C TYR A 57 9.23 -1.66 -0.88
N ALA A 58 10.00 -1.98 0.16
CA ALA A 58 11.28 -2.65 0.02
C ALA A 58 11.04 -4.16 0.10
N PRO A 59 11.19 -4.91 -1.00
CA PRO A 59 10.88 -6.34 -0.98
C PRO A 59 11.76 -7.15 -0.05
N SER A 60 12.90 -6.60 0.35
CA SER A 60 13.77 -7.27 1.31
C SER A 60 13.24 -7.16 2.73
N ARG A 61 12.30 -6.26 2.99
CA ARG A 61 11.77 -6.04 4.33
C ARG A 61 10.32 -6.45 4.49
N CYS A 62 9.55 -6.35 3.43
CA CYS A 62 8.17 -6.78 3.51
C CYS A 62 7.74 -7.35 2.16
N GLY A 63 6.72 -8.17 2.18
CA GLY A 63 6.20 -8.78 0.98
C GLY A 63 4.77 -8.38 0.73
N VAL A 64 4.30 -8.65 -0.49
CA VAL A 64 2.92 -8.35 -0.87
C VAL A 64 1.95 -9.07 0.06
N ALA A 65 2.30 -10.29 0.49
CA ALA A 65 1.44 -11.05 1.39
C ALA A 65 1.19 -10.29 2.70
N GLN A 66 2.20 -9.59 3.22
CA GLN A 66 2.02 -8.79 4.42
C GLN A 66 1.07 -7.64 4.19
N LEU A 67 1.15 -7.01 3.01
CA LEU A 67 0.28 -5.90 2.67
C LEU A 67 -1.17 -6.37 2.57
N VAL A 68 -1.38 -7.49 1.88
CA VAL A 68 -2.72 -8.05 1.73
C VAL A 68 -3.27 -8.47 3.09
N ALA A 69 -2.44 -9.09 3.92
CA ALA A 69 -2.88 -9.50 5.25
C ALA A 69 -3.25 -8.30 6.11
N ALA A 70 -2.51 -7.21 5.98
CA ALA A 70 -2.80 -6.01 6.75
C ALA A 70 -4.15 -5.40 6.36
N THR A 71 -4.45 -5.34 5.06
CA THR A 71 -5.74 -4.82 4.63
C THR A 71 -6.87 -5.75 5.09
N ALA A 72 -6.65 -7.05 5.01
CA ALA A 72 -7.67 -8.00 5.41
C ALA A 72 -7.98 -7.89 6.91
N SER A 73 -6.96 -7.63 7.72
CA SER A 73 -7.17 -7.52 9.17
C SER A 73 -8.00 -6.29 9.53
N LEU A 74 -8.06 -5.32 8.64
CA LEU A 74 -8.92 -4.15 8.83
C LEU A 74 -10.34 -4.37 8.29
N GLY A 75 -10.58 -5.50 7.67
CA GLY A 75 -11.86 -5.77 7.05
C GLY A 75 -11.95 -5.31 5.60
N PHE A 76 -10.81 -5.00 4.98
CA PHE A 76 -10.77 -4.54 3.60
C PHE A 76 -10.03 -5.56 2.74
N PRO A 77 -10.69 -6.61 2.28
CA PRO A 77 -10.03 -7.60 1.44
C PRO A 77 -9.43 -6.94 0.20
N SER A 78 -8.24 -7.35 -0.15
CA SER A 78 -7.58 -6.77 -1.31
C SER A 78 -6.97 -7.86 -2.17
N THR A 79 -6.78 -7.53 -3.46
CA THR A 79 -6.14 -8.43 -4.41
C THR A 79 -5.12 -7.61 -5.20
N VAL A 80 -4.05 -8.27 -5.61
CA VAL A 80 -3.03 -7.64 -6.43
C VAL A 80 -3.56 -7.56 -7.86
N ILE A 81 -3.55 -6.35 -8.42
CA ILE A 81 -3.96 -6.18 -9.80
C ILE A 81 -2.80 -5.73 -10.68
N GLU A 82 -1.66 -5.40 -10.07
CA GLU A 82 -0.51 -4.98 -10.87
C GLU A 82 0.78 -5.07 -10.07
#